data_6263ad5a201d474fceb2431b7d2d4ace
#
_entry.id   6263ad5a201d474fceb2431b7d2d4ace
#
_cell.length_a   1.000
_cell.length_b   1.000
_cell.length_c   1.000
_cell.angle_alpha   90.00
_cell.angle_beta   90.00
_cell.angle_gamma   90.00
#
_symmetry.space_group_name_H-M   'P 1'
#
loop_
_entity.id
_entity.type
_entity.pdbx_description
1 polymer ?
#
loop_
_entity_poly.entity_id
_entity_poly.type
_entity_poly.pdbx_seq_one_letter_code
_entity_poly.pdbx_strand_id
1 'polypeptide(L)'
;NVNAFEKDLEDFVNKIDNSSLNTPNSSLDRRVVCLSAGTAAVHLALIGCGVKAGDEVLVQSFTFCASSHPITYLGAKPVFVGSEGETWNMDPALLEKAILDRKEKTGKYPKAIVPVALYGMPYRIDEIMAIANKYGIPVVEDAAEGMGSRFDGQVLGTFGKYGVLSFNGNKMITTSGGGALICRNAEDA
;
A
#
# COMPACT_ATOMS: atom_id res chain seq x y z
N ASN A 1 9.30 -20.69 -12.27
CA ASN A 1 9.45 -20.89 -10.84
C ASN A 1 9.27 -19.57 -10.10
N VAL A 2 9.22 -19.56 -8.77
CA VAL A 2 8.93 -18.36 -7.96
C VAL A 2 9.94 -17.25 -8.24
N ASN A 3 11.24 -17.53 -8.22
CA ASN A 3 12.28 -16.51 -8.46
C ASN A 3 12.17 -15.85 -9.85
N ALA A 4 11.78 -16.59 -10.89
CA ALA A 4 11.55 -16.01 -12.20
C ALA A 4 10.33 -15.08 -12.19
N PHE A 5 9.26 -15.47 -11.48
CA PHE A 5 8.06 -14.64 -11.35
C PHE A 5 8.33 -13.36 -10.56
N GLU A 6 9.11 -13.45 -9.48
CA GLU A 6 9.55 -12.27 -8.72
C GLU A 6 10.33 -11.31 -9.62
N LYS A 7 11.27 -11.81 -10.42
CA LYS A 7 12.03 -10.99 -11.36
C LYS A 7 11.14 -10.35 -12.44
N ASP A 8 10.20 -11.10 -13.00
CA ASP A 8 9.27 -10.56 -14.01
C ASP A 8 8.39 -9.46 -13.38
N LEU A 9 7.96 -9.63 -12.12
CA LEU A 9 7.23 -8.59 -11.37
C LEU A 9 8.12 -7.38 -11.07
N GLU A 10 9.38 -7.57 -10.65
CA GLU A 10 10.32 -6.47 -10.45
C GLU A 10 10.52 -5.68 -11.75
N ASP A 11 10.73 -6.35 -12.87
CA ASP A 11 10.87 -5.72 -14.18
C ASP A 11 9.61 -4.94 -14.57
N PHE A 12 8.42 -5.43 -14.20
CA PHE A 12 7.15 -4.76 -14.47
C PHE A 12 6.94 -3.53 -13.58
N VAL A 13 7.10 -3.66 -12.25
CA VAL A 13 6.79 -2.58 -11.31
C VAL A 13 7.82 -1.45 -11.33
N ASN A 14 9.04 -1.74 -11.76
CA ASN A 14 10.12 -0.74 -11.85
C ASN A 14 10.06 0.12 -13.11
N LYS A 15 9.23 -0.24 -14.11
CA LYS A 15 9.05 0.57 -15.32
C LYS A 15 8.13 1.75 -15.06
N ILE A 16 8.63 2.95 -15.30
CA ILE A 16 7.84 4.17 -15.37
C ILE A 16 7.50 4.45 -16.82
N ASP A 17 6.21 4.55 -17.13
CA ASP A 17 5.76 4.93 -18.47
C ASP A 17 5.69 6.45 -18.59
N ASN A 18 6.73 7.03 -19.16
CA ASN A 18 6.85 8.48 -19.37
C ASN A 18 6.40 8.90 -20.78
N SER A 19 5.48 8.17 -21.41
CA SER A 19 5.01 8.47 -22.78
C SER A 19 4.44 9.90 -22.94
N SER A 20 4.07 10.56 -21.84
CA SER A 20 3.60 11.94 -21.81
C SER A 20 4.63 12.98 -21.32
N LEU A 21 5.77 12.55 -20.81
CA LEU A 21 6.83 13.43 -20.28
C LEU A 21 8.14 13.15 -21.04
N ASN A 22 8.71 14.18 -21.67
CA ASN A 22 10.02 14.13 -22.35
C ASN A 22 11.20 13.91 -21.37
N THR A 23 11.03 13.10 -20.32
CA THR A 23 12.05 12.73 -19.34
C THR A 23 12.63 11.37 -19.69
N PRO A 24 13.94 11.14 -19.54
CA PRO A 24 14.53 9.82 -19.76
C PRO A 24 13.88 8.80 -18.83
N ASN A 25 13.68 7.57 -19.33
CA ASN A 25 13.12 6.44 -18.58
C ASN A 25 13.82 6.32 -17.22
N SER A 26 13.17 6.82 -16.17
CA SER A 26 13.60 6.56 -14.81
C SER A 26 13.07 5.17 -14.40
N SER A 27 13.93 4.36 -13.81
CA SER A 27 13.54 3.09 -13.20
C SER A 27 13.57 3.22 -11.68
N LEU A 28 12.61 2.59 -11.02
CA LEU A 28 12.62 2.41 -9.58
C LEU A 28 13.56 1.24 -9.21
N ASP A 29 13.96 1.15 -7.95
CA ASP A 29 14.73 -0.01 -7.43
C ASP A 29 13.86 -0.79 -6.42
N ARG A 30 12.66 -1.17 -6.85
CA ARG A 30 11.73 -1.99 -6.06
C ARG A 30 12.15 -3.45 -6.12
N ARG A 31 12.00 -4.13 -4.98
CA ARG A 31 12.15 -5.59 -4.87
C ARG A 31 10.80 -6.21 -4.62
N VAL A 32 10.60 -7.41 -5.12
CA VAL A 32 9.34 -8.13 -5.00
C VAL A 32 9.56 -9.48 -4.34
N VAL A 33 8.75 -9.79 -3.34
CA VAL A 33 8.77 -11.08 -2.64
C VAL A 33 7.40 -11.73 -2.79
N CYS A 34 7.34 -12.93 -3.38
CA CYS A 34 6.11 -13.69 -3.54
C CYS A 34 5.67 -14.35 -2.24
N LEU A 35 4.38 -14.30 -1.97
CA LEU A 35 3.74 -14.79 -0.75
C LEU A 35 2.49 -15.61 -1.06
N SER A 36 1.98 -16.30 -0.05
CA SER A 36 0.79 -17.16 -0.18
C SER A 36 -0.51 -16.39 -0.43
N ALA A 37 -0.58 -15.10 -0.09
CA ALA A 37 -1.76 -14.26 -0.26
C ALA A 37 -1.41 -12.77 -0.13
N GLY A 38 -2.24 -11.88 -0.69
CA GLY A 38 -2.15 -10.44 -0.44
C GLY A 38 -2.31 -10.08 1.04
N THR A 39 -3.15 -10.80 1.79
CA THR A 39 -3.29 -10.63 3.25
C THR A 39 -1.97 -10.87 3.99
N ALA A 40 -1.18 -11.87 3.56
CA ALA A 40 0.15 -12.12 4.12
C ALA A 40 1.12 -10.98 3.79
N ALA A 41 1.00 -10.38 2.59
CA ALA A 41 1.80 -9.23 2.20
C ALA A 41 1.48 -7.99 3.06
N VAL A 42 0.19 -7.70 3.32
CA VAL A 42 -0.21 -6.61 4.26
C VAL A 42 0.39 -6.87 5.64
N HIS A 43 0.31 -8.12 6.14
CA HIS A 43 0.83 -8.48 7.46
C HIS A 43 2.33 -8.24 7.57
N LEU A 44 3.12 -8.73 6.60
CA LEU A 44 4.57 -8.53 6.59
C LEU A 44 4.95 -7.05 6.41
N ALA A 45 4.23 -6.30 5.56
CA ALA A 45 4.44 -4.87 5.39
C ALA A 45 4.27 -4.10 6.72
N LEU A 46 3.23 -4.44 7.50
CA LEU A 46 3.00 -3.84 8.81
C LEU A 46 4.11 -4.20 9.82
N ILE A 47 4.61 -5.44 9.80
CA ILE A 47 5.79 -5.84 10.58
C ILE A 47 7.01 -5.02 10.16
N GLY A 48 7.27 -4.88 8.86
CA GLY A 48 8.35 -4.06 8.31
C GLY A 48 8.23 -2.55 8.63
N CYS A 49 7.02 -2.06 8.88
CA CYS A 49 6.76 -0.73 9.43
C CYS A 49 6.98 -0.66 10.95
N GLY A 50 7.27 -1.78 11.60
CA GLY A 50 7.50 -1.87 13.05
C GLY A 50 6.22 -1.74 13.87
N VAL A 51 5.06 -2.12 13.32
CA VAL A 51 3.78 -2.16 14.03
C VAL A 51 3.81 -3.24 15.10
N LYS A 52 3.36 -2.91 16.31
CA LYS A 52 3.34 -3.78 17.49
C LYS A 52 2.01 -3.69 18.23
N ALA A 53 1.80 -4.60 19.17
CA ALA A 53 0.62 -4.58 20.02
C ALA A 53 0.46 -3.22 20.72
N GLY A 54 -0.76 -2.69 20.66
CA GLY A 54 -1.13 -1.38 21.20
C GLY A 54 -0.87 -0.18 20.28
N ASP A 55 -0.17 -0.36 19.15
CA ASP A 55 -0.07 0.68 18.12
C ASP A 55 -1.40 0.90 17.40
N GLU A 56 -1.54 2.03 16.75
CA GLU A 56 -2.67 2.36 15.87
C GLU A 56 -2.20 2.45 14.43
N VAL A 57 -3.02 1.95 13.49
CA VAL A 57 -2.79 2.01 12.05
C VAL A 57 -4.02 2.62 11.38
N LEU A 58 -3.81 3.67 10.59
CA LEU A 58 -4.88 4.27 9.79
C LEU A 58 -5.12 3.41 8.56
N VAL A 59 -6.36 3.04 8.31
CA VAL A 59 -6.76 2.18 7.20
C VAL A 59 -8.05 2.69 6.56
N GLN A 60 -8.13 2.58 5.24
CA GLN A 60 -9.34 2.93 4.49
C GLN A 60 -10.55 2.13 5.01
N SER A 61 -11.70 2.79 5.21
CA SER A 61 -12.90 2.14 5.73
C SER A 61 -13.64 1.32 4.66
N PHE A 62 -13.68 1.82 3.44
CA PHE A 62 -14.29 1.14 2.31
C PHE A 62 -13.26 0.27 1.61
N THR A 63 -13.14 -0.96 2.06
CA THR A 63 -12.17 -1.96 1.57
C THR A 63 -12.58 -3.36 1.95
N PHE A 64 -11.93 -4.35 1.34
CA PHE A 64 -12.02 -5.73 1.79
C PHE A 64 -11.28 -5.88 3.15
N CYS A 65 -11.78 -6.75 4.01
CA CYS A 65 -11.26 -6.91 5.38
C CYS A 65 -9.77 -7.31 5.46
N ALA A 66 -9.18 -7.81 4.38
CA ALA A 66 -7.76 -8.15 4.31
C ALA A 66 -6.83 -6.95 4.51
N SER A 67 -7.28 -5.71 4.28
CA SER A 67 -6.50 -4.51 4.57
C SER A 67 -6.43 -4.23 6.08
N SER A 68 -7.46 -4.60 6.85
CA SER A 68 -7.58 -4.27 8.29
C SER A 68 -7.27 -5.42 9.23
N HIS A 69 -7.61 -6.68 8.87
CA HIS A 69 -7.39 -7.84 9.74
C HIS A 69 -5.93 -8.04 10.15
N PRO A 70 -4.93 -7.88 9.25
CA PRO A 70 -3.52 -8.04 9.64
C PRO A 70 -3.06 -7.05 10.72
N ILE A 71 -3.72 -5.89 10.84
CA ILE A 71 -3.46 -4.95 11.94
C ILE A 71 -3.79 -5.63 13.28
N THR A 72 -4.95 -6.30 13.35
CA THR A 72 -5.38 -6.99 14.57
C THR A 72 -4.55 -8.23 14.87
N TYR A 73 -3.96 -8.90 13.88
CA TYR A 73 -3.05 -10.03 14.10
C TYR A 73 -1.81 -9.62 14.89
N LEU A 74 -1.39 -8.36 14.76
CA LEU A 74 -0.26 -7.79 15.51
C LEU A 74 -0.65 -7.25 16.89
N GLY A 75 -1.94 -7.37 17.29
CA GLY A 75 -2.45 -6.75 18.50
C GLY A 75 -2.56 -5.22 18.41
N ALA A 76 -2.44 -4.65 17.21
CA ALA A 76 -2.61 -3.23 16.94
C ALA A 76 -4.10 -2.92 16.67
N LYS A 77 -4.44 -1.63 16.68
CA LYS A 77 -5.81 -1.14 16.50
C LYS A 77 -5.98 -0.50 15.12
N PRO A 78 -6.90 -0.98 14.27
CA PRO A 78 -7.27 -0.28 13.06
C PRO A 78 -8.06 0.99 13.42
N VAL A 79 -7.67 2.10 12.83
CA VAL A 79 -8.41 3.37 12.89
C VAL A 79 -8.89 3.66 11.47
N PHE A 80 -10.20 3.56 11.28
CA PHE A 80 -10.79 3.66 9.96
C PHE A 80 -10.92 5.12 9.51
N VAL A 81 -10.47 5.39 8.29
CA VAL A 81 -10.58 6.68 7.60
C VAL A 81 -11.62 6.57 6.52
N GLY A 82 -12.53 7.54 6.46
CA GLY A 82 -13.61 7.60 5.47
C GLY A 82 -13.11 7.84 4.05
N SER A 83 -14.02 7.68 3.10
CA SER A 83 -13.77 7.81 1.66
C SER A 83 -14.14 9.21 1.16
N GLU A 84 -13.43 9.70 0.13
CA GLU A 84 -13.85 10.84 -0.66
C GLU A 84 -14.88 10.43 -1.73
N GLY A 85 -15.56 11.41 -2.33
CA GLY A 85 -16.75 11.17 -3.14
C GLY A 85 -16.51 10.82 -4.62
N GLU A 86 -15.28 10.94 -5.12
CA GLU A 86 -14.98 10.72 -6.54
C GLU A 86 -14.57 9.28 -6.83
N THR A 87 -13.59 8.77 -6.10
CA THR A 87 -13.02 7.43 -6.30
C THR A 87 -13.43 6.44 -5.22
N TRP A 88 -14.04 6.91 -4.13
CA TRP A 88 -14.37 6.15 -2.92
C TRP A 88 -13.17 5.61 -2.17
N ASN A 89 -11.99 6.07 -2.53
CA ASN A 89 -10.76 5.79 -1.81
C ASN A 89 -10.60 6.69 -0.57
N MET A 90 -9.52 6.51 0.19
CA MET A 90 -9.25 7.25 1.41
C MET A 90 -9.27 8.77 1.19
N ASP A 91 -10.04 9.49 1.99
CA ASP A 91 -10.11 10.95 1.96
C ASP A 91 -8.87 11.56 2.64
N PRO A 92 -8.05 12.38 1.92
CA PRO A 92 -6.86 13.01 2.49
C PRO A 92 -7.15 13.95 3.65
N ALA A 93 -8.26 14.70 3.61
CA ALA A 93 -8.62 15.63 4.68
C ALA A 93 -9.03 14.88 5.95
N LEU A 94 -9.79 13.77 5.80
CA LEU A 94 -10.12 12.89 6.92
C LEU A 94 -8.90 12.15 7.45
N LEU A 95 -7.94 11.78 6.58
CA LEU A 95 -6.68 11.19 6.99
C LEU A 95 -5.90 12.14 7.91
N GLU A 96 -5.68 13.37 7.49
CA GLU A 96 -4.93 14.35 8.29
C GLU A 96 -5.64 14.63 9.63
N LYS A 97 -6.97 14.79 9.60
CA LYS A 97 -7.77 14.94 10.80
C LYS A 97 -7.61 13.75 11.75
N ALA A 98 -7.62 12.52 11.25
CA ALA A 98 -7.42 11.33 12.05
C ALA A 98 -6.02 11.27 12.68
N ILE A 99 -4.96 11.64 11.94
CA ILE A 99 -3.58 11.72 12.46
C ILE A 99 -3.52 12.66 13.66
N LEU A 100 -4.08 13.86 13.54
CA LEU A 100 -4.06 14.86 14.58
C LEU A 100 -4.91 14.45 15.81
N ASP A 101 -6.11 13.91 15.58
CA ASP A 101 -6.98 13.38 16.64
C ASP A 101 -6.29 12.26 17.43
N ARG A 102 -5.63 11.32 16.74
CA ARG A 102 -4.92 10.24 17.41
C ARG A 102 -3.73 10.77 18.21
N LYS A 103 -2.96 11.71 17.63
CA LYS A 103 -1.85 12.36 18.33
C LYS A 103 -2.31 13.06 19.61
N GLU A 104 -3.42 13.77 19.54
CA GLU A 104 -4.01 14.46 20.71
C GLU A 104 -4.46 13.45 21.79
N LYS A 105 -5.20 12.41 21.40
CA LYS A 105 -5.81 11.45 22.32
C LYS A 105 -4.82 10.43 22.93
N THR A 106 -3.79 10.06 22.17
CA THR A 106 -2.87 8.98 22.58
C THR A 106 -1.45 9.45 22.88
N GLY A 107 -1.12 10.71 22.56
CA GLY A 107 0.22 11.26 22.65
C GLY A 107 1.18 10.76 21.56
N LYS A 108 0.72 9.86 20.66
CA LYS A 108 1.54 9.23 19.60
C LYS A 108 0.90 9.42 18.24
N TYR A 109 1.72 9.47 17.18
CA TYR A 109 1.23 9.32 15.82
C TYR A 109 0.89 7.86 15.51
N PRO A 110 -0.09 7.59 14.63
CA PRO A 110 -0.32 6.25 14.09
C PRO A 110 0.96 5.69 13.45
N LYS A 111 1.12 4.37 13.51
CA LYS A 111 2.37 3.70 13.13
C LYS A 111 2.51 3.48 11.63
N ALA A 112 1.39 3.38 10.92
CA ALA A 112 1.33 3.25 9.46
C ALA A 112 0.01 3.78 8.92
N ILE A 113 -0.02 4.02 7.60
CA ILE A 113 -1.23 4.35 6.82
C ILE A 113 -1.40 3.27 5.76
N VAL A 114 -2.62 2.75 5.61
CA VAL A 114 -2.97 1.73 4.60
C VAL A 114 -4.07 2.29 3.69
N PRO A 115 -3.72 3.08 2.66
CA PRO A 115 -4.65 3.41 1.58
C PRO A 115 -4.86 2.18 0.68
N VAL A 116 -5.99 2.12 0.01
CA VAL A 116 -6.36 1.02 -0.89
C VAL A 116 -6.64 1.59 -2.29
N ALA A 117 -6.15 0.92 -3.30
CA ALA A 117 -6.53 1.19 -4.70
C ALA A 117 -7.80 0.38 -5.03
N LEU A 118 -8.95 0.86 -4.54
CA LEU A 118 -10.23 0.18 -4.64
C LEU A 118 -10.61 -0.04 -6.11
N TYR A 119 -10.87 -1.30 -6.47
CA TYR A 119 -11.16 -1.72 -7.86
C TYR A 119 -10.10 -1.26 -8.89
N GLY A 120 -8.86 -1.05 -8.45
CA GLY A 120 -7.76 -0.61 -9.30
C GLY A 120 -7.73 0.89 -9.58
N MET A 121 -8.63 1.67 -8.96
CA MET A 121 -8.63 3.12 -9.08
C MET A 121 -7.53 3.73 -8.19
N PRO A 122 -6.62 4.55 -8.74
CA PRO A 122 -5.65 5.28 -7.92
C PRO A 122 -6.36 6.12 -6.84
N TYR A 123 -5.91 6.02 -5.60
CA TYR A 123 -6.30 6.97 -4.56
C TYR A 123 -5.60 8.33 -4.81
N ARG A 124 -5.92 9.37 -4.07
CA ARG A 124 -5.26 10.69 -4.17
C ARG A 124 -3.83 10.61 -3.65
N ILE A 125 -2.95 9.99 -4.46
CA ILE A 125 -1.61 9.56 -4.08
C ILE A 125 -0.77 10.75 -3.61
N ASP A 126 -0.72 11.83 -4.37
CA ASP A 126 0.11 13.00 -4.05
C ASP A 126 -0.27 13.60 -2.70
N GLU A 127 -1.57 13.75 -2.44
CA GLU A 127 -2.08 14.33 -1.21
C GLU A 127 -1.81 13.40 -0.01
N ILE A 128 -2.08 12.11 -0.16
CA ILE A 128 -1.84 11.11 0.90
C ILE A 128 -0.34 10.98 1.21
N MET A 129 0.50 10.93 0.17
CA MET A 129 1.96 10.86 0.36
C MET A 129 2.52 12.15 0.97
N ALA A 130 2.00 13.33 0.58
CA ALA A 130 2.40 14.59 1.18
C ALA A 130 2.07 14.63 2.69
N ILE A 131 0.86 14.19 3.07
CA ILE A 131 0.44 14.09 4.47
C ILE A 131 1.31 13.06 5.22
N ALA A 132 1.51 11.88 4.67
CA ALA A 132 2.33 10.83 5.29
C ALA A 132 3.77 11.32 5.55
N ASN A 133 4.38 11.98 4.56
CA ASN A 133 5.72 12.56 4.67
C ASN A 133 5.77 13.68 5.73
N LYS A 134 4.77 14.56 5.78
CA LYS A 134 4.67 15.65 6.77
C LYS A 134 4.74 15.13 8.21
N TYR A 135 4.13 13.99 8.48
CA TYR A 135 4.08 13.40 9.83
C TYR A 135 5.08 12.24 10.03
N GLY A 136 5.87 11.90 9.01
CA GLY A 136 6.87 10.81 9.08
C GLY A 136 6.24 9.43 9.27
N ILE A 137 5.03 9.20 8.73
CA ILE A 137 4.29 7.95 8.87
C ILE A 137 4.46 7.12 7.59
N PRO A 138 4.96 5.87 7.67
CA PRO A 138 5.10 5.02 6.49
C PRO A 138 3.75 4.63 5.89
N VAL A 139 3.72 4.53 4.56
CA VAL A 139 2.55 4.10 3.78
C VAL A 139 2.76 2.67 3.31
N VAL A 140 1.75 1.82 3.53
CA VAL A 140 1.60 0.48 2.96
C VAL A 140 0.44 0.55 1.96
N GLU A 141 0.75 0.51 0.68
CA GLU A 141 -0.27 0.57 -0.38
C GLU A 141 -0.94 -0.79 -0.55
N ASP A 142 -2.21 -0.89 -0.26
CA ASP A 142 -2.98 -2.07 -0.65
C ASP A 142 -3.44 -1.93 -2.11
N ALA A 143 -2.57 -2.39 -3.02
CA ALA A 143 -2.81 -2.46 -4.45
C ALA A 143 -3.25 -3.87 -4.88
N ALA A 144 -3.94 -4.61 -4.00
CA ALA A 144 -4.44 -5.96 -4.28
C ALA A 144 -5.35 -6.03 -5.52
N GLU A 145 -5.92 -4.92 -5.94
CA GLU A 145 -6.75 -4.78 -7.15
C GLU A 145 -6.11 -3.85 -8.19
N GLY A 146 -4.93 -3.30 -7.87
CA GLY A 146 -4.27 -2.26 -8.66
C GLY A 146 -3.24 -2.76 -9.67
N MET A 147 -3.13 -4.09 -9.90
CA MET A 147 -2.16 -4.62 -10.85
C MET A 147 -2.37 -4.07 -12.25
N GLY A 148 -1.36 -3.36 -12.77
CA GLY A 148 -1.40 -2.71 -14.09
C GLY A 148 -1.93 -1.28 -14.09
N SER A 149 -2.66 -0.86 -13.07
CA SER A 149 -3.08 0.55 -12.92
C SER A 149 -1.87 1.43 -12.61
N ARG A 150 -1.92 2.66 -13.12
CA ARG A 150 -0.83 3.63 -12.99
C ARG A 150 -1.34 4.99 -12.55
N PHE A 151 -0.49 5.71 -11.85
CA PHE A 151 -0.64 7.12 -11.56
C PHE A 151 0.62 7.83 -12.04
N ASP A 152 0.49 8.83 -12.89
CA ASP A 152 1.61 9.55 -13.53
C ASP A 152 2.69 8.61 -14.11
N GLY A 153 2.26 7.55 -14.81
CA GLY A 153 3.14 6.58 -15.45
C GLY A 153 3.76 5.54 -14.50
N GLN A 154 3.62 5.68 -13.18
CA GLN A 154 4.14 4.77 -12.18
C GLN A 154 3.07 3.76 -11.74
N VAL A 155 3.44 2.49 -11.59
CA VAL A 155 2.54 1.41 -11.19
C VAL A 155 2.08 1.58 -9.75
N LEU A 156 0.79 1.32 -9.48
CA LEU A 156 0.25 1.30 -8.11
C LEU A 156 0.95 0.22 -7.25
N GLY A 157 1.13 0.52 -5.97
CA GLY A 157 1.91 -0.30 -5.05
C GLY A 157 3.39 0.07 -4.99
N THR A 158 3.83 1.12 -5.72
CA THR A 158 5.24 1.50 -5.76
C THR A 158 5.54 2.89 -5.16
N PHE A 159 4.55 3.59 -4.66
CA PHE A 159 4.70 4.94 -4.08
C PHE A 159 5.08 4.90 -2.59
N GLY A 160 4.52 3.96 -1.84
CA GLY A 160 4.74 3.80 -0.40
C GLY A 160 6.07 3.15 -0.04
N LYS A 161 6.23 2.89 1.26
CA LYS A 161 7.33 2.06 1.76
C LYS A 161 7.17 0.61 1.30
N TYR A 162 5.94 0.10 1.35
CA TYR A 162 5.57 -1.22 0.86
C TYR A 162 4.33 -1.12 -0.02
N GLY A 163 4.23 -2.03 -0.99
CA GLY A 163 3.03 -2.25 -1.77
C GLY A 163 2.61 -3.71 -1.75
N VAL A 164 1.32 -3.94 -1.88
CA VAL A 164 0.72 -5.27 -1.80
C VAL A 164 0.02 -5.60 -3.10
N LEU A 165 0.33 -6.75 -3.67
CA LEU A 165 -0.39 -7.33 -4.79
C LEU A 165 -1.10 -8.62 -4.36
N SER A 166 -2.20 -8.94 -5.02
CA SER A 166 -2.94 -10.18 -4.79
C SER A 166 -3.20 -10.90 -6.10
N PHE A 167 -3.00 -12.21 -6.10
CA PHE A 167 -3.25 -13.12 -7.21
C PHE A 167 -4.33 -14.14 -6.87
N ASN A 168 -5.24 -13.79 -5.94
CA ASN A 168 -6.38 -14.62 -5.60
C ASN A 168 -7.32 -14.81 -6.79
N GLY A 169 -8.18 -15.83 -6.75
CA GLY A 169 -9.03 -16.25 -7.88
C GLY A 169 -9.96 -15.17 -8.45
N ASN A 170 -10.30 -14.15 -7.65
CA ASN A 170 -11.16 -13.04 -8.07
C ASN A 170 -10.40 -11.79 -8.53
N LYS A 171 -9.05 -11.83 -8.59
CA LYS A 171 -8.26 -10.66 -8.99
C LYS A 171 -8.06 -10.60 -10.51
N MET A 172 -7.64 -9.43 -11.01
CA MET A 172 -7.44 -9.18 -12.44
C MET A 172 -6.47 -10.20 -13.08
N ILE A 173 -5.39 -10.53 -12.38
CA ILE A 173 -4.46 -11.61 -12.72
C ILE A 173 -4.45 -12.57 -11.54
N THR A 174 -4.61 -13.87 -11.82
CA THR A 174 -4.72 -14.89 -10.78
C THR A 174 -3.79 -16.07 -11.02
N THR A 175 -3.30 -16.62 -9.92
CA THR A 175 -2.63 -17.92 -9.84
C THR A 175 -3.44 -18.89 -8.95
N SER A 176 -4.76 -18.72 -8.91
CA SER A 176 -5.72 -19.34 -7.97
C SER A 176 -5.61 -18.85 -6.54
N GLY A 177 -4.45 -18.59 -6.06
CA GLY A 177 -4.08 -17.97 -4.81
C GLY A 177 -2.71 -17.31 -4.97
N GLY A 178 -2.23 -16.65 -3.94
CA GLY A 178 -0.94 -15.96 -3.97
C GLY A 178 -1.06 -14.45 -3.77
N GLY A 179 0.09 -13.85 -3.53
CA GLY A 179 0.26 -12.41 -3.42
C GLY A 179 1.72 -12.05 -3.56
N ALA A 180 2.02 -10.77 -3.54
CA ALA A 180 3.39 -10.29 -3.52
C ALA A 180 3.51 -9.03 -2.66
N LEU A 181 4.65 -8.89 -2.00
CA LEU A 181 5.08 -7.69 -1.31
C LEU A 181 6.08 -6.95 -2.18
N ILE A 182 5.78 -5.71 -2.51
CA ILE A 182 6.70 -4.79 -3.16
C ILE A 182 7.43 -4.02 -2.06
N CYS A 183 8.74 -4.17 -2.00
CA CYS A 183 9.61 -3.51 -1.04
C CYS A 183 10.30 -2.31 -1.69
N ARG A 184 10.58 -1.27 -0.90
CA ARG A 184 11.17 -0.04 -1.41
C ARG A 184 12.58 -0.25 -1.98
N ASN A 185 13.33 -1.17 -1.39
CA ASN A 185 14.72 -1.50 -1.73
C ASN A 185 15.06 -2.92 -1.25
N ALA A 186 16.30 -3.34 -1.46
CA ALA A 186 16.76 -4.68 -1.08
C ALA A 186 16.90 -4.89 0.44
N GLU A 187 17.00 -3.83 1.25
CA GLU A 187 17.08 -3.96 2.72
C GLU A 187 15.71 -4.27 3.32
N ASP A 188 14.63 -3.82 2.67
CA ASP A 188 13.25 -4.05 3.09
C ASP A 188 12.72 -5.41 2.62
N ALA A 189 13.41 -6.12 1.71
CA ALA A 189 13.04 -7.42 1.14
C ALA A 189 13.76 -8.57 1.87
#